data_41135c41119343247d3508f9f3ef90f0
#
_entry.id   41135c41119343247d3508f9f3ef90f0
#
_cell.length_a   1.000
_cell.length_b   1.000
_cell.length_c   1.000
_cell.angle_alpha   90.00
_cell.angle_beta   90.00
_cell.angle_gamma   90.00
#
_symmetry.space_group_name_H-M   'P 1'
#
loop_
_entity.id
_entity.type
_entity.pdbx_description
1 polymer ?
#
loop_
_entity_poly.entity_id
_entity_poly.type
_entity_poly.pdbx_seq_one_letter_code
_entity_poly.pdbx_strand_id
1 'polypeptide(L)'
;MFKKIKPYMGNYIKYTYAAMITMLIALIASMIPYFLVYKIIEPLLNGESLSVKSFGIYLVIICACELAFSNLYVLGLKFSHISAYNTLKTIRISLQRKLEQQPLGAIQDMGNGKIKKLFTDDIEQIEILLAHAVPEGLSNLCIPVIALVFMFIADWKLALLSLCSLPIGLAAMGMMFKAGMERMNAYYSAASKMNATIIEYVNGMEVVKVFGRDGESYKRYESDIKSYRDLTLAWYKVCWPWMALYSAVLPCIALVTLPVGTLFVINGTSTIANLVLVFCLSLFVLQALFLLSLLGAT
;
A
#
# COMPACT_ATOMS: atom_id res chain seq x y z
N MET A 1 -15.51 2.81 -7.25
CA MET A 1 -15.02 1.86 -8.27
C MET A 1 -15.60 0.46 -8.05
N PHE A 2 -15.46 -0.16 -6.89
CA PHE A 2 -15.96 -1.52 -6.57
C PHE A 2 -17.45 -1.73 -6.92
N LYS A 3 -18.35 -0.77 -6.62
CA LYS A 3 -19.78 -0.85 -6.95
C LYS A 3 -20.05 -1.05 -8.45
N LYS A 4 -19.17 -0.50 -9.33
CA LYS A 4 -19.30 -0.65 -10.79
C LYS A 4 -18.83 -2.02 -11.30
N ILE A 5 -17.88 -2.66 -10.58
CA ILE A 5 -17.30 -3.96 -10.93
C ILE A 5 -18.16 -5.11 -10.41
N LYS A 6 -18.87 -4.91 -9.29
CA LYS A 6 -19.72 -5.92 -8.63
C LYS A 6 -20.61 -6.72 -9.57
N PRO A 7 -21.30 -6.15 -10.58
CA PRO A 7 -22.14 -6.92 -11.52
C PRO A 7 -21.36 -7.97 -12.32
N TYR A 8 -20.07 -7.74 -12.59
CA TYR A 8 -19.18 -8.64 -13.34
C TYR A 8 -18.60 -9.76 -12.49
N MET A 9 -18.66 -9.65 -11.16
CA MET A 9 -18.13 -10.65 -10.23
C MET A 9 -19.01 -11.89 -10.14
N GLY A 10 -20.33 -11.78 -10.37
CA GLY A 10 -21.26 -12.90 -10.28
C GLY A 10 -21.09 -13.69 -8.98
N ASN A 11 -21.02 -15.02 -9.10
CA ASN A 11 -20.84 -15.92 -7.95
C ASN A 11 -19.45 -15.87 -7.32
N TYR A 12 -18.48 -15.21 -7.96
CA TYR A 12 -17.11 -15.13 -7.47
C TYR A 12 -16.93 -14.07 -6.38
N ILE A 13 -17.89 -13.20 -6.16
CA ILE A 13 -17.89 -12.20 -5.07
C ILE A 13 -17.71 -12.85 -3.69
N LYS A 14 -18.19 -14.08 -3.50
CA LYS A 14 -18.01 -14.85 -2.27
C LYS A 14 -16.54 -15.12 -1.95
N TYR A 15 -15.70 -15.29 -2.97
CA TYR A 15 -14.26 -15.48 -2.79
C TYR A 15 -13.57 -14.19 -2.35
N THR A 16 -14.04 -13.01 -2.79
CA THR A 16 -13.52 -11.73 -2.27
C THR A 16 -13.82 -11.59 -0.77
N TYR A 17 -15.06 -11.89 -0.35
CA TYR A 17 -15.39 -11.85 1.09
C TYR A 17 -14.63 -12.92 1.89
N ALA A 18 -14.48 -14.12 1.35
CA ALA A 18 -13.66 -15.16 1.98
C ALA A 18 -12.19 -14.72 2.12
N ALA A 19 -11.62 -14.07 1.09
CA ALA A 19 -10.28 -13.50 1.15
C ALA A 19 -10.14 -12.46 2.26
N MET A 20 -11.08 -11.51 2.35
CA MET A 20 -11.08 -10.48 3.39
C MET A 20 -11.13 -11.08 4.80
N ILE A 21 -12.00 -12.08 5.01
CA ILE A 21 -12.17 -12.73 6.32
C ILE A 21 -10.93 -13.55 6.68
N THR A 22 -10.41 -14.36 5.75
CA THR A 22 -9.23 -15.20 6.01
C THR A 22 -7.98 -14.36 6.27
N MET A 23 -7.79 -13.26 5.53
CA MET A 23 -6.69 -12.32 5.77
C MET A 23 -6.84 -11.61 7.11
N LEU A 24 -8.04 -11.18 7.48
CA LEU A 24 -8.28 -10.55 8.78
C LEU A 24 -7.97 -11.52 9.94
N ILE A 25 -8.42 -12.77 9.84
CA ILE A 25 -8.11 -13.81 10.85
C ILE A 25 -6.61 -14.08 10.89
N ALA A 26 -5.93 -14.15 9.75
CA ALA A 26 -4.49 -14.31 9.67
C ALA A 26 -3.77 -13.21 10.44
N LEU A 27 -4.15 -11.97 10.19
CA LEU A 27 -3.52 -10.80 10.83
C LEU A 27 -3.81 -10.72 12.34
N ILE A 28 -5.00 -11.12 12.80
CA ILE A 28 -5.28 -11.26 14.23
C ILE A 28 -4.37 -12.34 14.84
N ALA A 29 -4.17 -13.47 14.16
CA ALA A 29 -3.27 -14.52 14.62
C ALA A 29 -1.82 -14.02 14.76
N SER A 30 -1.34 -13.16 13.85
CA SER A 30 0.00 -12.56 13.92
C SER A 30 0.20 -11.59 15.07
N MET A 31 -0.87 -11.11 15.71
CA MET A 31 -0.77 -10.25 16.89
C MET A 31 -0.58 -11.05 18.19
N ILE A 32 -0.99 -12.31 18.24
CA ILE A 32 -0.92 -13.15 19.46
C ILE A 32 0.51 -13.29 19.99
N PRO A 33 1.55 -13.49 19.16
CA PRO A 33 2.95 -13.56 19.59
C PRO A 33 3.37 -12.38 20.46
N TYR A 34 2.94 -11.14 20.16
CA TYR A 34 3.30 -9.95 20.94
C TYR A 34 2.77 -10.01 22.38
N PHE A 35 1.55 -10.52 22.56
CA PHE A 35 0.98 -10.72 23.90
C PHE A 35 1.65 -11.87 24.65
N LEU A 36 2.12 -12.90 23.95
CA LEU A 36 2.86 -13.99 24.57
C LEU A 36 4.27 -13.56 24.98
N VAL A 37 4.93 -12.72 24.17
CA VAL A 37 6.20 -12.07 24.55
C VAL A 37 6.01 -11.22 25.79
N TYR A 38 4.93 -10.45 25.91
CA TYR A 38 4.59 -9.72 27.13
C TYR A 38 4.47 -10.68 28.33
N LYS A 39 3.74 -11.79 28.19
CA LYS A 39 3.57 -12.83 29.22
C LYS A 39 4.87 -13.53 29.64
N ILE A 40 5.89 -13.53 28.77
CA ILE A 40 7.22 -14.06 29.08
C ILE A 40 8.03 -13.02 29.84
N ILE A 41 7.97 -11.75 29.42
CA ILE A 41 8.81 -10.68 29.97
C ILE A 41 8.29 -10.22 31.34
N GLU A 42 7.00 -10.11 31.54
CA GLU A 42 6.37 -9.57 32.77
C GLU A 42 6.87 -10.30 34.06
N PRO A 43 6.83 -11.65 34.17
CA PRO A 43 7.34 -12.34 35.36
C PRO A 43 8.84 -12.15 35.57
N LEU A 44 9.64 -12.16 34.47
CA LEU A 44 11.09 -11.97 34.57
C LEU A 44 11.46 -10.60 35.13
N LEU A 45 10.70 -9.56 34.77
CA LEU A 45 10.92 -8.20 35.29
C LEU A 45 10.49 -8.05 36.74
N ASN A 46 9.50 -8.83 37.17
CA ASN A 46 9.04 -8.86 38.58
C ASN A 46 9.91 -9.74 39.47
N GLY A 47 10.98 -10.34 38.94
CA GLY A 47 11.89 -11.23 39.68
C GLY A 47 11.29 -12.63 39.92
N GLU A 48 10.24 -12.98 39.21
CA GLU A 48 9.60 -14.29 39.26
C GLU A 48 10.29 -15.23 38.27
N SER A 49 10.43 -16.51 38.61
CA SER A 49 10.98 -17.51 37.72
C SER A 49 9.89 -18.08 36.81
N LEU A 50 10.07 -17.92 35.51
CA LEU A 50 9.21 -18.59 34.54
C LEU A 50 9.55 -20.08 34.48
N SER A 51 8.57 -20.96 34.65
CA SER A 51 8.77 -22.40 34.47
C SER A 51 9.20 -22.71 33.05
N VAL A 52 10.20 -23.58 32.86
CA VAL A 52 10.64 -24.07 31.55
C VAL A 52 9.47 -24.66 30.75
N LYS A 53 8.54 -25.32 31.44
CA LYS A 53 7.32 -25.85 30.78
C LYS A 53 6.44 -24.74 30.23
N SER A 54 6.19 -23.67 31.00
CA SER A 54 5.36 -22.53 30.53
C SER A 54 6.03 -21.80 29.37
N PHE A 55 7.35 -21.59 29.45
CA PHE A 55 8.12 -21.01 28.35
C PHE A 55 8.01 -21.84 27.07
N GLY A 56 8.20 -23.18 27.18
CA GLY A 56 8.06 -24.10 26.04
C GLY A 56 6.65 -24.05 25.40
N ILE A 57 5.58 -23.98 26.23
CA ILE A 57 4.22 -23.85 25.73
C ILE A 57 4.05 -22.53 24.96
N TYR A 58 4.52 -21.38 25.51
CA TYR A 58 4.41 -20.10 24.82
C TYR A 58 5.15 -20.11 23.47
N LEU A 59 6.34 -20.71 23.42
CA LEU A 59 7.12 -20.83 22.19
C LEU A 59 6.36 -21.65 21.14
N VAL A 60 5.76 -22.79 21.53
CA VAL A 60 4.96 -23.63 20.61
C VAL A 60 3.74 -22.85 20.10
N ILE A 61 3.06 -22.10 20.93
CA ILE A 61 1.90 -21.29 20.53
C ILE A 61 2.34 -20.17 19.56
N ILE A 62 3.47 -19.51 19.80
CA ILE A 62 4.04 -18.50 18.88
C ILE A 62 4.28 -19.12 17.52
N CYS A 63 5.00 -20.26 17.46
CA CYS A 63 5.24 -20.95 16.20
C CYS A 63 3.95 -21.39 15.49
N ALA A 64 2.97 -21.87 16.23
CA ALA A 64 1.68 -22.28 15.68
C ALA A 64 0.90 -21.06 15.12
N CYS A 65 0.94 -19.91 15.79
CA CYS A 65 0.31 -18.68 15.31
C CYS A 65 0.97 -18.14 14.04
N GLU A 66 2.30 -18.17 13.94
CA GLU A 66 3.02 -17.75 12.73
C GLU A 66 2.76 -18.69 11.55
N LEU A 67 2.70 -19.99 11.79
CA LEU A 67 2.31 -20.95 10.77
C LEU A 67 0.85 -20.76 10.33
N ALA A 68 -0.05 -20.50 11.27
CA ALA A 68 -1.44 -20.23 10.97
C ALA A 68 -1.59 -18.92 10.16
N PHE A 69 -0.88 -17.84 10.58
CA PHE A 69 -0.81 -16.59 9.84
C PHE A 69 -0.40 -16.82 8.38
N SER A 70 0.75 -17.47 8.17
CA SER A 70 1.29 -17.70 6.83
C SER A 70 0.31 -18.50 5.94
N ASN A 71 -0.25 -19.59 6.45
CA ASN A 71 -1.17 -20.44 5.69
C ASN A 71 -2.50 -19.72 5.39
N LEU A 72 -3.09 -19.04 6.37
CA LEU A 72 -4.34 -18.30 6.19
C LEU A 72 -4.17 -17.11 5.24
N TYR A 73 -3.04 -16.40 5.32
CA TYR A 73 -2.75 -15.30 4.42
C TYR A 73 -2.62 -15.77 2.98
N VAL A 74 -1.86 -16.85 2.73
CA VAL A 74 -1.74 -17.47 1.39
C VAL A 74 -3.10 -17.97 0.88
N LEU A 75 -3.93 -18.56 1.76
CA LEU A 75 -5.28 -18.98 1.40
C LEU A 75 -6.15 -17.76 1.01
N GLY A 76 -6.03 -16.66 1.73
CA GLY A 76 -6.69 -15.40 1.42
C GLY A 76 -6.28 -14.86 0.06
N LEU A 77 -4.96 -14.83 -0.25
CA LEU A 77 -4.44 -14.46 -1.57
C LEU A 77 -5.00 -15.36 -2.67
N LYS A 78 -5.02 -16.68 -2.46
CA LYS A 78 -5.62 -17.61 -3.41
C LYS A 78 -7.08 -17.26 -3.71
N PHE A 79 -7.90 -16.97 -2.69
CA PHE A 79 -9.29 -16.61 -2.89
C PHE A 79 -9.43 -15.26 -3.62
N SER A 80 -8.60 -14.26 -3.29
CA SER A 80 -8.65 -12.95 -3.95
C SER A 80 -8.32 -13.07 -5.44
N HIS A 81 -7.28 -13.82 -5.81
CA HIS A 81 -6.91 -14.06 -7.21
C HIS A 81 -7.96 -14.87 -7.97
N ILE A 82 -8.59 -15.89 -7.36
CA ILE A 82 -9.72 -16.61 -7.97
C ILE A 82 -10.85 -15.64 -8.31
N SER A 83 -11.20 -14.73 -7.40
CA SER A 83 -12.23 -13.72 -7.66
C SER A 83 -11.81 -12.74 -8.74
N ALA A 84 -10.59 -12.22 -8.67
CA ALA A 84 -10.06 -11.24 -9.61
C ALA A 84 -10.05 -11.80 -11.04
N TYR A 85 -9.36 -12.90 -11.30
CA TYR A 85 -9.23 -13.45 -12.66
C TYR A 85 -10.56 -13.88 -13.29
N ASN A 86 -11.49 -14.43 -12.50
CA ASN A 86 -12.82 -14.74 -13.03
C ASN A 86 -13.65 -13.48 -13.35
N THR A 87 -13.48 -12.41 -12.58
CA THR A 87 -14.11 -11.11 -12.85
C THR A 87 -13.51 -10.49 -14.11
N LEU A 88 -12.17 -10.47 -14.25
CA LEU A 88 -11.47 -9.96 -15.42
C LEU A 88 -11.89 -10.73 -16.69
N LYS A 89 -12.01 -12.07 -16.61
CA LYS A 89 -12.56 -12.89 -17.70
C LYS A 89 -13.96 -12.41 -18.10
N THR A 90 -14.84 -12.19 -17.13
CA THR A 90 -16.23 -11.75 -17.41
C THR A 90 -16.24 -10.35 -18.04
N ILE A 91 -15.38 -9.44 -17.59
CA ILE A 91 -15.23 -8.09 -18.15
C ILE A 91 -14.73 -8.18 -19.60
N ARG A 92 -13.70 -8.99 -19.89
CA ARG A 92 -13.17 -9.19 -21.25
C ARG A 92 -14.23 -9.71 -22.20
N ILE A 93 -15.00 -10.74 -21.80
CA ILE A 93 -16.10 -11.28 -22.61
C ILE A 93 -17.21 -10.21 -22.83
N SER A 94 -17.54 -9.45 -21.82
CA SER A 94 -18.55 -8.38 -21.93
C SER A 94 -18.09 -7.23 -22.83
N LEU A 95 -16.80 -6.89 -22.77
CA LEU A 95 -16.19 -5.87 -23.63
C LEU A 95 -16.18 -6.33 -25.09
N GLN A 96 -15.78 -7.59 -25.35
CA GLN A 96 -15.82 -8.19 -26.68
C GLN A 96 -17.21 -8.12 -27.31
N ARG A 97 -18.23 -8.58 -26.57
CA ARG A 97 -19.63 -8.52 -27.03
C ARG A 97 -20.10 -7.10 -27.34
N LYS A 98 -19.67 -6.13 -26.53
CA LYS A 98 -20.00 -4.72 -26.80
C LYS A 98 -19.31 -4.18 -28.05
N LEU A 99 -18.08 -4.57 -28.31
CA LEU A 99 -17.37 -4.18 -29.54
C LEU A 99 -18.01 -4.79 -30.77
N GLU A 100 -18.40 -6.06 -30.73
CA GLU A 100 -19.09 -6.75 -31.83
C GLU A 100 -20.40 -6.07 -32.24
N GLN A 101 -21.05 -5.37 -31.30
CA GLN A 101 -22.28 -4.63 -31.52
C GLN A 101 -22.06 -3.20 -32.06
N GLN A 102 -20.82 -2.71 -32.12
CA GLN A 102 -20.54 -1.37 -32.63
C GLN A 102 -20.43 -1.35 -34.16
N PRO A 103 -20.79 -0.24 -34.78
CA PRO A 103 -20.52 -0.03 -36.21
C PRO A 103 -19.02 -0.09 -36.51
N LEU A 104 -18.65 -0.65 -37.68
CA LEU A 104 -17.24 -0.81 -38.07
C LEU A 104 -16.48 0.52 -38.07
N GLY A 105 -17.11 1.62 -38.49
CA GLY A 105 -16.51 2.97 -38.44
C GLY A 105 -16.11 3.39 -37.04
N ALA A 106 -16.98 3.14 -36.03
CA ALA A 106 -16.67 3.47 -34.65
C ALA A 106 -15.47 2.66 -34.08
N ILE A 107 -15.31 1.40 -34.54
CA ILE A 107 -14.16 0.57 -34.18
C ILE A 107 -12.90 1.11 -34.84
N GLN A 108 -12.96 1.50 -36.13
CA GLN A 108 -11.84 2.09 -36.85
C GLN A 108 -11.41 3.43 -36.26
N ASP A 109 -12.37 4.31 -35.92
CA ASP A 109 -12.09 5.61 -35.26
C ASP A 109 -11.42 5.43 -33.89
N MET A 110 -11.76 4.37 -33.17
CA MET A 110 -11.14 4.06 -31.88
C MET A 110 -9.67 3.65 -32.02
N GLY A 111 -9.32 3.01 -33.11
CA GLY A 111 -7.98 2.54 -33.46
C GLY A 111 -7.55 1.27 -32.68
N ASN A 112 -6.79 0.40 -33.36
CA ASN A 112 -6.36 -0.89 -32.83
C ASN A 112 -5.55 -0.78 -31.53
N GLY A 113 -4.71 0.27 -31.41
CA GLY A 113 -3.88 0.49 -30.22
C GLY A 113 -4.71 0.76 -28.97
N LYS A 114 -5.78 1.56 -29.08
CA LYS A 114 -6.67 1.86 -27.94
C LYS A 114 -7.50 0.64 -27.55
N ILE A 115 -7.99 -0.11 -28.53
CA ILE A 115 -8.73 -1.36 -28.29
C ILE A 115 -7.82 -2.37 -27.58
N LYS A 116 -6.59 -2.57 -28.08
CA LYS A 116 -5.61 -3.45 -27.45
C LYS A 116 -5.39 -3.03 -25.98
N LYS A 117 -5.12 -1.73 -25.73
CA LYS A 117 -4.90 -1.20 -24.39
C LYS A 117 -6.08 -1.51 -23.45
N LEU A 118 -7.33 -1.37 -23.90
CA LEU A 118 -8.51 -1.70 -23.11
C LEU A 118 -8.52 -3.18 -22.69
N PHE A 119 -8.19 -4.11 -23.59
CA PHE A 119 -8.20 -5.55 -23.31
C PHE A 119 -7.03 -6.03 -22.45
N THR A 120 -5.87 -5.37 -22.55
CA THR A 120 -4.66 -5.72 -21.79
C THR A 120 -4.53 -4.83 -20.56
N ASP A 121 -4.03 -3.62 -20.72
CA ASP A 121 -3.53 -2.77 -19.65
C ASP A 121 -4.63 -2.26 -18.70
N ASP A 122 -5.74 -1.73 -19.27
CA ASP A 122 -6.78 -1.11 -18.46
C ASP A 122 -7.58 -2.15 -17.66
N ILE A 123 -7.79 -3.35 -18.22
CA ILE A 123 -8.46 -4.45 -17.49
C ILE A 123 -7.50 -5.05 -16.45
N GLU A 124 -6.19 -5.18 -16.74
CA GLU A 124 -5.21 -5.70 -15.80
C GLU A 124 -5.08 -4.82 -14.55
N GLN A 125 -5.25 -3.50 -14.66
CA GLN A 125 -5.27 -2.60 -13.50
C GLN A 125 -6.41 -2.92 -12.51
N ILE A 126 -7.51 -3.54 -12.99
CA ILE A 126 -8.61 -3.99 -12.13
C ILE A 126 -8.17 -5.17 -11.24
N GLU A 127 -7.20 -5.98 -11.68
CA GLU A 127 -6.63 -7.06 -10.87
C GLU A 127 -6.03 -6.50 -9.59
N ILE A 128 -5.20 -5.48 -9.68
CA ILE A 128 -4.55 -4.85 -8.51
C ILE A 128 -5.60 -4.42 -7.48
N LEU A 129 -6.72 -3.87 -7.97
CA LEU A 129 -7.82 -3.48 -7.09
C LEU A 129 -8.48 -4.68 -6.41
N LEU A 130 -8.81 -5.73 -7.15
CA LEU A 130 -9.60 -6.86 -6.65
C LEU A 130 -8.76 -7.88 -5.90
N ALA A 131 -7.54 -8.13 -6.36
CA ALA A 131 -6.66 -9.12 -5.76
C ALA A 131 -5.94 -8.59 -4.51
N HIS A 132 -5.59 -7.32 -4.51
CA HIS A 132 -4.75 -6.70 -3.47
C HIS A 132 -5.45 -5.56 -2.73
N ALA A 133 -5.83 -4.47 -3.41
CA ALA A 133 -6.29 -3.26 -2.74
C ALA A 133 -7.55 -3.46 -1.89
N VAL A 134 -8.50 -4.30 -2.32
CA VAL A 134 -9.74 -4.55 -1.56
C VAL A 134 -9.48 -5.49 -0.36
N PRO A 135 -8.93 -6.71 -0.53
CA PRO A 135 -8.77 -7.63 0.61
C PRO A 135 -7.66 -7.19 1.56
N GLU A 136 -6.50 -6.81 1.06
CA GLU A 136 -5.38 -6.36 1.89
C GLU A 136 -5.62 -4.97 2.47
N GLY A 137 -6.21 -4.05 1.71
CA GLY A 137 -6.51 -2.70 2.17
C GLY A 137 -7.46 -2.68 3.35
N LEU A 138 -8.54 -3.49 3.34
CA LEU A 138 -9.43 -3.61 4.48
C LEU A 138 -8.71 -4.19 5.71
N SER A 139 -7.95 -5.26 5.51
CA SER A 139 -7.21 -5.92 6.58
C SER A 139 -6.17 -4.98 7.19
N ASN A 140 -5.39 -4.29 6.36
CA ASN A 140 -4.39 -3.32 6.80
C ASN A 140 -5.00 -2.07 7.47
N LEU A 141 -6.27 -1.75 7.19
CA LEU A 141 -6.99 -0.69 7.90
C LEU A 141 -7.47 -1.14 9.28
N CYS A 142 -7.91 -2.40 9.40
CA CYS A 142 -8.42 -2.94 10.67
C CYS A 142 -7.30 -3.14 11.71
N ILE A 143 -6.11 -3.55 11.29
CA ILE A 143 -5.00 -3.87 12.19
C ILE A 143 -4.56 -2.69 13.06
N PRO A 144 -4.27 -1.49 12.53
CA PRO A 144 -3.92 -0.35 13.35
C PRO A 144 -4.99 -0.05 14.40
N VAL A 145 -6.26 -0.17 14.03
CA VAL A 145 -7.38 0.08 14.96
C VAL A 145 -7.39 -0.95 16.09
N ILE A 146 -7.24 -2.23 15.75
CA ILE A 146 -7.19 -3.31 16.75
C ILE A 146 -5.97 -3.13 17.66
N ALA A 147 -4.78 -2.88 17.09
CA ALA A 147 -3.56 -2.65 17.86
C ALA A 147 -3.69 -1.44 18.79
N LEU A 148 -4.26 -0.33 18.31
CA LEU A 148 -4.54 0.85 19.15
C LEU A 148 -5.46 0.53 20.31
N VAL A 149 -6.55 -0.21 20.10
CA VAL A 149 -7.46 -0.63 21.17
C VAL A 149 -6.70 -1.41 22.25
N PHE A 150 -5.85 -2.36 21.84
CA PHE A 150 -5.05 -3.12 22.81
C PHE A 150 -4.00 -2.26 23.54
N MET A 151 -3.36 -1.32 22.83
CA MET A 151 -2.42 -0.38 23.46
C MET A 151 -3.12 0.48 24.53
N PHE A 152 -4.33 0.98 24.25
CA PHE A 152 -5.11 1.75 25.22
C PHE A 152 -5.58 0.92 26.41
N ILE A 153 -5.89 -0.36 26.21
CA ILE A 153 -6.24 -1.30 27.31
C ILE A 153 -5.02 -1.60 28.18
N ALA A 154 -3.82 -1.77 27.56
CA ALA A 154 -2.60 -2.07 28.29
C ALA A 154 -2.10 -0.88 29.12
N ASP A 155 -1.96 0.29 28.51
CA ASP A 155 -1.60 1.53 29.17
C ASP A 155 -1.95 2.73 28.28
N TRP A 156 -3.00 3.46 28.64
CA TRP A 156 -3.48 4.59 27.83
C TRP A 156 -2.48 5.75 27.74
N LYS A 157 -1.60 5.95 28.76
CA LYS A 157 -0.59 7.02 28.75
C LYS A 157 0.50 6.73 27.73
N LEU A 158 1.00 5.49 27.75
CA LEU A 158 1.99 5.02 26.76
C LEU A 158 1.41 4.96 25.36
N ALA A 159 0.13 4.58 25.22
CA ALA A 159 -0.59 4.60 23.95
C ALA A 159 -0.67 6.01 23.36
N LEU A 160 -1.07 7.01 24.15
CA LEU A 160 -1.08 8.41 23.73
C LEU A 160 0.32 8.91 23.35
N LEU A 161 1.33 8.53 24.13
CA LEU A 161 2.72 8.91 23.86
C LEU A 161 3.20 8.34 22.51
N SER A 162 2.85 7.10 22.20
CA SER A 162 3.21 6.47 20.93
C SER A 162 2.52 7.12 19.72
N LEU A 163 1.37 7.75 19.92
CA LEU A 163 0.63 8.46 18.87
C LEU A 163 1.18 9.87 18.59
N CYS A 164 2.07 10.42 19.41
CA CYS A 164 2.60 11.79 19.24
C CYS A 164 3.32 12.01 17.90
N SER A 165 3.90 10.95 17.31
CA SER A 165 4.55 11.03 16.00
C SER A 165 3.57 11.07 14.83
N LEU A 166 2.36 10.53 14.98
CA LEU A 166 1.36 10.44 13.91
C LEU A 166 0.90 11.83 13.39
N PRO A 167 0.51 12.80 14.23
CA PRO A 167 0.10 14.13 13.75
C PRO A 167 1.18 14.80 12.92
N ILE A 168 2.45 14.68 13.34
CA ILE A 168 3.60 15.29 12.65
C ILE A 168 3.81 14.58 11.30
N GLY A 169 3.81 13.26 11.29
CA GLY A 169 3.95 12.47 10.07
C GLY A 169 2.81 12.71 9.07
N LEU A 170 1.57 12.75 9.55
CA LEU A 170 0.40 13.03 8.72
C LEU A 170 0.39 14.46 8.18
N ALA A 171 0.82 15.45 8.99
CA ALA A 171 0.98 16.82 8.54
C ALA A 171 2.06 16.93 7.44
N ALA A 172 3.20 16.28 7.62
CA ALA A 172 4.26 16.24 6.61
C ALA A 172 3.78 15.58 5.31
N MET A 173 3.05 14.48 5.41
CA MET A 173 2.43 13.81 4.26
C MET A 173 1.41 14.71 3.56
N GLY A 174 0.56 15.40 4.31
CA GLY A 174 -0.41 16.36 3.76
C GLY A 174 0.27 17.53 3.03
N MET A 175 1.37 18.06 3.57
CA MET A 175 2.17 19.10 2.90
C MET A 175 2.84 18.57 1.63
N MET A 176 3.34 17.32 1.65
CA MET A 176 3.88 16.68 0.46
C MET A 176 2.84 16.58 -0.66
N PHE A 177 1.64 16.10 -0.34
CA PHE A 177 0.55 16.00 -1.31
C PHE A 177 0.14 17.35 -1.85
N LYS A 178 -0.04 18.37 -0.98
CA LYS A 178 -0.39 19.73 -1.40
C LYS A 178 0.66 20.31 -2.36
N ALA A 179 1.92 20.25 -1.99
CA ALA A 179 3.03 20.76 -2.81
C ALA A 179 3.21 19.97 -4.12
N GLY A 180 2.96 18.67 -4.10
CA GLY A 180 2.97 17.80 -5.27
C GLY A 180 1.84 18.09 -6.24
N MET A 181 0.61 18.26 -5.75
CA MET A 181 -0.58 18.54 -6.56
C MET A 181 -0.48 19.85 -7.35
N GLU A 182 0.13 20.91 -6.78
CA GLU A 182 0.33 22.17 -7.47
C GLU A 182 1.14 22.03 -8.76
N ARG A 183 2.05 21.05 -8.83
CA ARG A 183 2.94 20.80 -9.97
C ARG A 183 2.52 19.60 -10.84
N MET A 184 1.57 18.83 -10.39
CA MET A 184 1.14 17.58 -11.04
C MET A 184 0.61 17.82 -12.46
N ASN A 185 -0.16 18.90 -12.67
CA ASN A 185 -0.68 19.23 -14.00
C ASN A 185 0.43 19.56 -15.00
N ALA A 186 1.47 20.29 -14.57
CA ALA A 186 2.63 20.58 -15.41
C ALA A 186 3.40 19.29 -15.77
N TYR A 187 3.58 18.41 -14.81
CA TYR A 187 4.20 17.09 -15.00
C TYR A 187 3.43 16.25 -16.01
N TYR A 188 2.11 16.07 -15.85
CA TYR A 188 1.30 15.28 -16.78
C TYR A 188 1.23 15.91 -18.18
N SER A 189 1.19 17.24 -18.28
CA SER A 189 1.26 17.93 -19.57
C SER A 189 2.58 17.67 -20.28
N ALA A 190 3.70 17.75 -19.57
CA ALA A 190 5.02 17.45 -20.15
C ALA A 190 5.16 15.98 -20.53
N ALA A 191 4.66 15.05 -19.71
CA ALA A 191 4.64 13.62 -20.02
C ALA A 191 3.83 13.33 -21.29
N SER A 192 2.63 13.93 -21.40
CA SER A 192 1.77 13.79 -22.59
C SER A 192 2.44 14.35 -23.84
N LYS A 193 3.08 15.53 -23.75
CA LYS A 193 3.81 16.13 -24.84
C LYS A 193 4.99 15.26 -25.27
N MET A 194 5.80 14.77 -24.32
CA MET A 194 6.91 13.87 -24.61
C MET A 194 6.43 12.60 -25.31
N ASN A 195 5.34 11.98 -24.85
CA ASN A 195 4.78 10.79 -25.48
C ASN A 195 4.31 11.07 -26.91
N ALA A 196 3.66 12.21 -27.15
CA ALA A 196 3.25 12.63 -28.50
C ALA A 196 4.46 12.81 -29.43
N THR A 197 5.51 13.47 -28.93
CA THR A 197 6.76 13.68 -29.70
C THR A 197 7.48 12.35 -29.99
N ILE A 198 7.48 11.39 -29.05
CA ILE A 198 8.01 10.04 -29.27
C ILE A 198 7.26 9.35 -30.42
N ILE A 199 5.93 9.36 -30.39
CA ILE A 199 5.08 8.74 -31.41
C ILE A 199 5.31 9.42 -32.77
N GLU A 200 5.33 10.76 -32.80
CA GLU A 200 5.60 11.54 -34.02
C GLU A 200 6.98 11.20 -34.60
N TYR A 201 8.01 11.12 -33.75
CA TYR A 201 9.38 10.80 -34.16
C TYR A 201 9.49 9.38 -34.73
N VAL A 202 8.88 8.39 -34.06
CA VAL A 202 8.89 6.99 -34.51
C VAL A 202 8.14 6.83 -35.84
N ASN A 203 6.94 7.40 -35.95
CA ASN A 203 6.14 7.31 -37.17
C ASN A 203 6.72 8.12 -38.33
N GLY A 204 7.41 9.22 -38.04
CA GLY A 204 8.06 10.08 -39.03
C GLY A 204 9.48 9.66 -39.40
N MET A 205 10.03 8.59 -38.83
CA MET A 205 11.43 8.19 -39.00
C MET A 205 11.79 7.90 -40.48
N GLU A 206 10.87 7.33 -41.23
CA GLU A 206 11.06 7.05 -42.65
C GLU A 206 11.25 8.36 -43.45
N VAL A 207 10.40 9.34 -43.21
CA VAL A 207 10.46 10.67 -43.83
C VAL A 207 11.75 11.40 -43.46
N VAL A 208 12.10 11.37 -42.13
CA VAL A 208 13.33 11.97 -41.62
C VAL A 208 14.57 11.41 -42.32
N LYS A 209 14.63 10.08 -42.51
CA LYS A 209 15.75 9.41 -43.18
C LYS A 209 15.83 9.74 -44.67
N VAL A 210 14.69 9.79 -45.39
CA VAL A 210 14.65 10.07 -46.82
C VAL A 210 15.07 11.52 -47.10
N PHE A 211 14.68 12.48 -46.28
CA PHE A 211 14.95 13.91 -46.49
C PHE A 211 16.17 14.45 -45.74
N GLY A 212 16.90 13.63 -44.98
CA GLY A 212 18.12 14.03 -44.27
C GLY A 212 17.88 15.09 -43.16
N ARG A 213 16.66 15.18 -42.58
CA ARG A 213 16.30 16.13 -41.51
C ARG A 213 16.43 15.57 -40.10
N ASP A 214 17.23 14.56 -39.91
CA ASP A 214 17.50 13.89 -38.64
C ASP A 214 17.95 14.86 -37.53
N GLY A 215 18.76 15.88 -37.88
CA GLY A 215 19.26 16.84 -36.89
C GLY A 215 18.19 17.76 -36.25
N GLU A 216 17.18 18.23 -37.00
CA GLU A 216 16.11 19.08 -36.47
C GLU A 216 15.07 18.27 -35.65
N SER A 217 14.65 17.13 -36.19
CA SER A 217 13.73 16.21 -35.57
C SER A 217 14.30 15.69 -34.23
N TYR A 218 15.59 15.35 -34.19
CA TYR A 218 16.29 14.93 -32.98
C TYR A 218 16.35 16.04 -31.90
N LYS A 219 16.64 17.30 -32.28
CA LYS A 219 16.70 18.42 -31.35
C LYS A 219 15.36 18.68 -30.66
N ARG A 220 14.26 18.59 -31.39
CA ARG A 220 12.91 18.73 -30.81
C ARG A 220 12.62 17.60 -29.80
N TYR A 221 12.90 16.36 -30.19
CA TYR A 221 12.78 15.18 -29.33
C TYR A 221 13.61 15.33 -28.05
N GLU A 222 14.88 15.67 -28.18
CA GLU A 222 15.79 15.90 -27.06
C GLU A 222 15.30 17.02 -26.12
N SER A 223 14.78 18.12 -26.69
CA SER A 223 14.23 19.25 -25.92
C SER A 223 13.02 18.85 -25.08
N ASP A 224 12.10 18.05 -25.64
CA ASP A 224 10.90 17.62 -24.92
C ASP A 224 11.23 16.61 -23.82
N ILE A 225 12.21 15.71 -24.05
CA ILE A 225 12.72 14.82 -22.98
C ILE A 225 13.40 15.61 -21.86
N LYS A 226 14.23 16.60 -22.20
CA LYS A 226 14.87 17.47 -21.20
C LYS A 226 13.84 18.23 -20.40
N SER A 227 12.83 18.80 -21.05
CA SER A 227 11.73 19.52 -20.39
C SER A 227 10.96 18.60 -19.42
N TYR A 228 10.63 17.38 -19.84
CA TYR A 228 9.99 16.38 -18.97
C TYR A 228 10.87 16.03 -17.77
N ARG A 229 12.18 15.76 -17.99
CA ARG A 229 13.14 15.51 -16.91
C ARG A 229 13.20 16.66 -15.91
N ASP A 230 13.31 17.90 -16.39
CA ASP A 230 13.48 19.08 -15.53
C ASP A 230 12.23 19.36 -14.72
N LEU A 231 11.04 19.21 -15.32
CA LEU A 231 9.76 19.32 -14.60
C LEU A 231 9.58 18.18 -13.58
N THR A 232 9.96 16.96 -13.93
CA THR A 232 9.93 15.81 -13.01
C THR A 232 10.85 16.07 -11.81
N LEU A 233 12.09 16.47 -12.05
CA LEU A 233 13.03 16.81 -10.97
C LEU A 233 12.56 17.98 -10.13
N ALA A 234 11.95 18.99 -10.73
CA ALA A 234 11.39 20.12 -10.01
C ALA A 234 10.22 19.70 -9.11
N TRP A 235 9.39 18.78 -9.58
CA TRP A 235 8.32 18.17 -8.78
C TRP A 235 8.88 17.36 -7.59
N TYR A 236 9.82 16.47 -7.85
CA TYR A 236 10.47 15.67 -6.80
C TYR A 236 11.18 16.54 -5.75
N LYS A 237 11.93 17.57 -6.17
CA LYS A 237 12.62 18.48 -5.25
C LYS A 237 11.69 19.15 -4.24
N VAL A 238 10.45 19.39 -4.60
CA VAL A 238 9.45 19.96 -3.68
C VAL A 238 8.85 18.90 -2.76
N CYS A 239 8.73 17.64 -3.24
CA CYS A 239 8.19 16.53 -2.46
C CYS A 239 9.21 15.91 -1.50
N TRP A 240 10.50 15.84 -1.88
CA TRP A 240 11.55 15.15 -1.11
C TRP A 240 11.71 15.58 0.35
N PRO A 241 11.72 16.89 0.70
CA PRO A 241 11.87 17.28 2.10
C PRO A 241 10.73 16.75 2.98
N TRP A 242 9.51 16.81 2.47
CA TRP A 242 8.33 16.31 3.17
C TRP A 242 8.29 14.79 3.23
N MET A 243 8.68 14.13 2.13
CA MET A 243 8.83 12.67 2.08
C MET A 243 9.89 12.19 3.07
N ALA A 244 11.05 12.86 3.13
CA ALA A 244 12.10 12.54 4.08
C ALA A 244 11.61 12.75 5.52
N LEU A 245 10.90 13.85 5.79
CA LEU A 245 10.37 14.15 7.12
C LEU A 245 9.34 13.10 7.55
N TYR A 246 8.36 12.77 6.73
CA TYR A 246 7.35 11.75 7.10
C TYR A 246 7.98 10.36 7.25
N SER A 247 8.91 10.00 6.37
CA SER A 247 9.62 8.70 6.42
C SER A 247 10.55 8.57 7.65
N ALA A 248 11.07 9.70 8.14
CA ALA A 248 11.87 9.71 9.36
C ALA A 248 10.99 9.72 10.62
N VAL A 249 9.92 10.53 10.65
CA VAL A 249 9.11 10.76 11.86
C VAL A 249 8.18 9.58 12.16
N LEU A 250 7.56 8.97 11.15
CA LEU A 250 6.65 7.85 11.40
C LEU A 250 7.31 6.65 12.11
N PRO A 251 8.51 6.18 11.70
CA PRO A 251 9.21 5.13 12.43
C PRO A 251 9.80 5.56 13.77
N CYS A 252 9.89 6.86 14.03
CA CYS A 252 10.49 7.43 15.23
C CYS A 252 9.62 7.35 16.50
N ILE A 253 8.55 6.54 16.50
CA ILE A 253 7.79 6.24 17.75
C ILE A 253 8.74 5.82 18.87
N ALA A 254 9.74 4.99 18.56
CA ALA A 254 10.75 4.54 19.51
C ALA A 254 11.46 5.71 20.20
N LEU A 255 11.82 6.77 19.48
CA LEU A 255 12.59 7.91 20.00
C LEU A 255 11.79 8.73 21.05
N VAL A 256 10.49 8.71 21.01
CA VAL A 256 9.65 9.40 21.99
C VAL A 256 9.16 8.42 23.06
N THR A 257 8.65 7.26 22.63
CA THR A 257 8.01 6.29 23.53
C THR A 257 9.01 5.65 24.49
N LEU A 258 10.23 5.34 24.05
CA LEU A 258 11.21 4.73 24.96
C LEU A 258 11.72 5.70 26.03
N PRO A 259 12.29 6.90 25.71
CA PRO A 259 12.82 7.78 26.75
C PRO A 259 11.72 8.28 27.71
N VAL A 260 10.61 8.78 27.17
CA VAL A 260 9.53 9.34 28.01
C VAL A 260 8.74 8.23 28.71
N GLY A 261 8.54 7.09 28.06
CA GLY A 261 7.92 5.91 28.68
C GLY A 261 8.76 5.35 29.81
N THR A 262 10.10 5.35 29.69
CA THR A 262 11.01 4.98 30.78
C THR A 262 10.87 5.94 31.97
N LEU A 263 10.69 7.24 31.75
CA LEU A 263 10.38 8.18 32.84
C LEU A 263 9.05 7.85 33.55
N PHE A 264 8.03 7.42 32.82
CA PHE A 264 6.78 6.96 33.42
C PHE A 264 6.97 5.72 34.27
N VAL A 265 7.84 4.81 33.84
CA VAL A 265 8.20 3.62 34.63
C VAL A 265 8.97 4.00 35.90
N ILE A 266 9.99 4.87 35.81
CA ILE A 266 10.75 5.35 36.97
C ILE A 266 9.85 6.05 37.97
N ASN A 267 8.88 6.83 37.52
CA ASN A 267 7.90 7.51 38.37
C ASN A 267 6.79 6.58 38.91
N GLY A 268 6.84 5.27 38.65
CA GLY A 268 5.86 4.30 39.08
C GLY A 268 4.47 4.44 38.45
N THR A 269 4.31 5.22 37.40
CA THR A 269 3.03 5.45 36.71
C THR A 269 2.73 4.45 35.61
N SER A 270 3.71 3.63 35.21
CA SER A 270 3.61 2.54 34.26
C SER A 270 4.58 1.42 34.60
N THR A 271 4.49 0.27 33.92
CA THR A 271 5.39 -0.88 34.07
C THR A 271 6.29 -1.05 32.86
N ILE A 272 7.48 -1.65 33.07
CA ILE A 272 8.39 -1.97 31.94
C ILE A 272 7.70 -2.93 30.97
N ALA A 273 6.92 -3.89 31.47
CA ALA A 273 6.21 -4.85 30.64
C ALA A 273 5.19 -4.15 29.71
N ASN A 274 4.41 -3.18 30.23
CA ASN A 274 3.52 -2.37 29.42
C ASN A 274 4.26 -1.52 28.39
N LEU A 275 5.43 -0.96 28.78
CA LEU A 275 6.26 -0.18 27.85
C LEU A 275 6.72 -1.04 26.68
N VAL A 276 7.19 -2.27 26.92
CA VAL A 276 7.60 -3.21 25.88
C VAL A 276 6.43 -3.60 24.99
N LEU A 277 5.27 -3.93 25.57
CA LEU A 277 4.07 -4.30 24.82
C LEU A 277 3.60 -3.16 23.90
N VAL A 278 3.44 -1.95 24.45
CA VAL A 278 3.00 -0.78 23.68
C VAL A 278 4.01 -0.46 22.58
N PHE A 279 5.31 -0.57 22.89
CA PHE A 279 6.37 -0.37 21.88
C PHE A 279 6.26 -1.39 20.74
N CYS A 280 6.12 -2.68 21.03
CA CYS A 280 5.96 -3.71 20.00
C CYS A 280 4.68 -3.50 19.16
N LEU A 281 3.55 -3.20 19.80
CA LEU A 281 2.30 -2.95 19.08
C LEU A 281 2.36 -1.66 18.25
N SER A 282 3.08 -0.64 18.70
CA SER A 282 3.24 0.60 17.94
C SER A 282 4.01 0.41 16.63
N LEU A 283 5.04 -0.44 16.62
CA LEU A 283 5.76 -0.82 15.40
C LEU A 283 4.85 -1.54 14.41
N PHE A 284 3.96 -2.38 14.91
CA PHE A 284 2.98 -3.10 14.10
C PHE A 284 1.96 -2.14 13.44
N VAL A 285 1.49 -1.14 14.18
CA VAL A 285 0.61 -0.07 13.63
C VAL A 285 1.31 0.68 12.50
N LEU A 286 2.59 1.00 12.65
CA LEU A 286 3.37 1.70 11.62
C LEU A 286 3.54 0.91 10.34
N GLN A 287 3.84 -0.38 10.46
CA GLN A 287 4.01 -1.24 9.28
C GLN A 287 2.73 -1.28 8.45
N ALA A 288 1.57 -1.38 9.10
CA ALA A 288 0.28 -1.37 8.42
C ALA A 288 -0.03 -0.02 7.74
N LEU A 289 0.28 1.11 8.38
CA LEU A 289 0.13 2.44 7.80
C LEU A 289 1.06 2.66 6.59
N PHE A 290 2.29 2.15 6.66
CA PHE A 290 3.23 2.20 5.55
C PHE A 290 2.73 1.42 4.33
N LEU A 291 2.21 0.20 4.53
CA LEU A 291 1.61 -0.61 3.46
C LEU A 291 0.39 0.08 2.83
N LEU A 292 -0.46 0.74 3.64
CA LEU A 292 -1.58 1.54 3.13
C LEU A 292 -1.12 2.72 2.26
N SER A 293 0.00 3.38 2.62
CA SER A 293 0.55 4.48 1.82
C SER A 293 1.07 4.01 0.46
N LEU A 294 1.62 2.81 0.38
CA LEU A 294 2.07 2.20 -0.89
C LEU A 294 0.89 1.86 -1.80
N LEU A 295 -0.20 1.32 -1.25
CA LEU A 295 -1.42 0.99 -2.01
C LEU A 295 -2.16 2.24 -2.52
N GLY A 296 -2.02 3.38 -1.84
CA GLY A 296 -2.59 4.66 -2.28
C GLY A 296 -1.76 5.39 -3.34
N ALA A 297 -0.52 4.98 -3.57
CA ALA A 297 0.40 5.59 -4.54
C ALA A 297 0.38 4.88 -5.92
N THR A 298 -0.25 3.71 -6.02
CA THR A 298 -0.50 2.95 -7.26
C THR A 298 -1.90 3.22 -7.79
#